data_d22c92d4c592967b6ce7dbc86d7955ea
#
_entry.id   d22c92d4c592967b6ce7dbc86d7955ea
#
_cell.length_a   1.000
_cell.length_b   1.000
_cell.length_c   1.000
_cell.angle_alpha   90.00
_cell.angle_beta   90.00
_cell.angle_gamma   90.00
#
_symmetry.space_group_name_H-M   'P 1'
#
loop_
_entity.id
_entity.type
_entity.pdbx_description
1 polymer ?
#
loop_
_entity_poly.entity_id
_entity_poly.type
_entity_poly.pdbx_seq_one_letter_code
_entity_poly.pdbx_strand_id
1 'polypeptide(L)'
;MAPPQSQKQRSRNGCLPCRKRRKKCDEQLPQVLGLYLSLSEQLEPVPVDLSPAEANDNSSSSDSCDSILPAHLAVTGPHHSGIWPSAERAHSTYYGAQGLALLESVASHSHRSLPSIDKHIGAEEFARWDYARIYGPTVTWIPYNTGLSNDFDPDDAMPLIKQSIALLGDTKEPVFVEVENFYLAFFARYYYDYASITDLIIYRARERFATSDCLKQGMLSTAVLFRANYENSGLTAPLRDHARELHSLAVKTLQVDLDNHTVSPWVKLSGVMELVNHDYYAGNLATYYHHLSQAASLVKMVLHSNNIDLLNLAGEHTFDIRLFAWCDIMGGMALSRPTLANYESDIPDPSVHRMVGEHHAHPDKGVEWIFGCPDVLAVLLARTTGLRHASVSSEEKATRGKEIERLVRESQFGLVRAKTSIMRAARLAAQELWRHAAILYLHHAIFKSERNHSGVQDSVKQIIKIAGTLKVGVNPDCFLSVPYFIAGFFATSPKHRHTLRSRVLSCGNERFLRHLAQALDELWNESDANGGLTSWAGNHPPKFIF
;
A
#
# COMPACT_ATOMS: atom_id res chain seq x y z
N MET A 1 -58.83 -35.65 14.84
CA MET A 1 -57.71 -34.97 15.53
C MET A 1 -56.53 -34.90 14.56
N ALA A 2 -56.21 -33.71 14.03
CA ALA A 2 -55.06 -33.49 13.17
C ALA A 2 -53.82 -33.25 14.05
N PRO A 3 -52.62 -33.73 13.67
CA PRO A 3 -51.39 -33.50 14.45
C PRO A 3 -50.95 -32.05 14.38
N PRO A 4 -50.28 -31.50 15.41
CA PRO A 4 -49.86 -30.10 15.48
C PRO A 4 -48.73 -29.85 14.49
N GLN A 5 -48.88 -28.77 13.72
CA GLN A 5 -47.85 -28.26 12.80
C GLN A 5 -46.66 -27.76 13.61
N SER A 6 -45.49 -28.36 13.39
CA SER A 6 -44.24 -27.92 13.98
C SER A 6 -43.86 -26.52 13.44
N GLN A 7 -43.82 -25.53 14.31
CA GLN A 7 -43.26 -24.23 14.01
C GLN A 7 -41.78 -24.37 13.65
N LYS A 8 -41.45 -24.15 12.38
CA LYS A 8 -40.04 -24.11 11.89
C LYS A 8 -39.31 -22.92 12.54
N GLN A 9 -38.42 -23.22 13.47
CA GLN A 9 -37.51 -22.25 14.06
C GLN A 9 -36.64 -21.63 12.94
N ARG A 10 -36.61 -20.28 12.88
CA ARG A 10 -35.76 -19.56 11.93
C ARG A 10 -34.32 -19.56 12.43
N SER A 11 -33.35 -19.88 11.57
CA SER A 11 -31.93 -19.80 11.86
C SER A 11 -31.54 -18.37 12.30
N ARG A 12 -30.84 -18.24 13.42
CA ARG A 12 -30.30 -16.96 13.92
C ARG A 12 -29.04 -16.54 13.16
N ASN A 13 -28.41 -17.43 12.41
CA ASN A 13 -27.09 -17.27 11.78
C ASN A 13 -27.15 -16.95 10.28
N GLY A 14 -28.33 -16.72 9.70
CA GLY A 14 -28.47 -16.40 8.27
C GLY A 14 -27.80 -15.08 7.89
N CYS A 15 -27.16 -15.02 6.71
CA CYS A 15 -26.48 -13.86 6.18
C CYS A 15 -27.42 -12.63 6.04
N LEU A 16 -26.88 -11.42 6.13
CA LEU A 16 -27.61 -10.16 6.07
C LEU A 16 -28.54 -10.01 4.83
N PRO A 17 -28.12 -10.38 3.60
CA PRO A 17 -28.98 -10.36 2.42
C PRO A 17 -30.21 -11.26 2.52
N CYS A 18 -30.04 -12.50 3.05
CA CYS A 18 -31.15 -13.43 3.22
C CYS A 18 -32.10 -12.98 4.34
N ARG A 19 -31.58 -12.37 5.40
CA ARG A 19 -32.39 -11.74 6.46
C ARG A 19 -33.22 -10.55 5.92
N LYS A 20 -32.62 -9.64 5.14
CA LYS A 20 -33.34 -8.51 4.51
C LYS A 20 -34.43 -8.97 3.55
N ARG A 21 -34.19 -10.04 2.78
CA ARG A 21 -35.15 -10.58 1.81
C ARG A 21 -36.18 -11.54 2.44
N ARG A 22 -36.13 -11.78 3.75
CA ARG A 22 -36.98 -12.72 4.49
C ARG A 22 -36.99 -14.15 3.90
N LYS A 23 -35.89 -14.54 3.22
CA LYS A 23 -35.70 -15.88 2.65
C LYS A 23 -34.88 -16.74 3.60
N LYS A 24 -35.08 -18.07 3.52
CA LYS A 24 -34.23 -19.02 4.26
C LYS A 24 -32.81 -18.94 3.68
N CYS A 25 -31.82 -18.72 4.53
CA CYS A 25 -30.42 -18.77 4.15
C CYS A 25 -30.00 -20.23 3.95
N ASP A 26 -29.33 -20.52 2.85
CA ASP A 26 -28.75 -21.84 2.60
C ASP A 26 -27.44 -22.02 3.37
N GLU A 27 -26.95 -20.93 4.01
CA GLU A 27 -25.71 -20.90 4.79
C GLU A 27 -24.45 -21.28 3.98
N GLN A 28 -24.58 -21.40 2.65
CA GLN A 28 -23.44 -21.68 1.79
C GLN A 28 -22.63 -20.40 1.56
N LEU A 29 -21.35 -20.48 1.86
CA LEU A 29 -20.38 -19.47 1.45
C LEU A 29 -20.26 -19.47 -0.08
N PRO A 30 -19.99 -18.31 -0.74
CA PRO A 30 -19.67 -18.30 -2.16
C PRO A 30 -18.57 -19.35 -2.43
N GLN A 31 -18.76 -20.19 -3.44
CA GLN A 31 -17.90 -21.35 -3.73
C GLN A 31 -16.39 -21.05 -3.77
N VAL A 32 -16.00 -19.83 -4.13
CA VAL A 32 -14.60 -19.38 -4.15
C VAL A 32 -14.03 -19.23 -2.74
N LEU A 33 -14.81 -18.75 -1.78
CA LEU A 33 -14.37 -18.62 -0.39
C LEU A 33 -14.48 -19.96 0.37
N GLY A 34 -15.43 -20.81 -0.01
CA GLY A 34 -15.61 -22.13 0.58
C GLY A 34 -14.43 -23.07 0.33
N LEU A 35 -13.80 -23.02 -0.85
CA LEU A 35 -12.61 -23.79 -1.19
C LEU A 35 -11.38 -23.40 -0.33
N TYR A 36 -11.21 -22.10 -0.05
CA TYR A 36 -10.09 -21.61 0.76
C TYR A 36 -10.27 -21.87 2.25
N LEU A 37 -11.51 -21.81 2.76
CA LEU A 37 -11.80 -22.10 4.17
C LEU A 37 -11.73 -23.60 4.47
N SER A 38 -12.10 -24.48 3.54
CA SER A 38 -11.98 -25.93 3.71
C SER A 38 -10.53 -26.42 3.74
N LEU A 39 -9.61 -25.71 3.08
CA LEU A 39 -8.17 -26.01 3.14
C LEU A 39 -7.52 -25.54 4.46
N SER A 40 -8.08 -24.52 5.12
CA SER A 40 -7.56 -24.04 6.41
C SER A 40 -8.09 -24.83 7.62
N GLU A 41 -9.22 -25.51 7.50
CA GLU A 41 -9.80 -26.36 8.55
C GLU A 41 -9.17 -27.77 8.61
N GLN A 42 -8.38 -28.17 7.59
CA GLN A 42 -7.71 -29.49 7.58
C GLN A 42 -6.37 -29.53 8.33
N LEU A 43 -5.94 -28.42 8.92
CA LEU A 43 -4.76 -28.35 9.78
C LEU A 43 -5.19 -28.37 11.26
N GLU A 44 -5.53 -29.56 11.78
CA GLU A 44 -5.61 -29.77 13.24
C GLU A 44 -4.22 -29.59 13.86
N PRO A 45 -4.11 -29.00 15.06
CA PRO A 45 -2.84 -28.87 15.75
C PRO A 45 -2.40 -30.24 16.25
N VAL A 46 -1.25 -30.73 15.78
CA VAL A 46 -0.59 -31.92 16.32
C VAL A 46 -0.15 -31.61 17.75
N PRO A 47 -0.48 -32.43 18.75
CA PRO A 47 -0.01 -32.23 20.11
C PRO A 47 1.51 -32.41 20.19
N VAL A 48 2.19 -31.42 20.70
CA VAL A 48 3.65 -31.49 20.98
C VAL A 48 3.82 -32.23 22.30
N ASP A 49 4.29 -33.47 22.22
CA ASP A 49 4.69 -34.28 23.38
C ASP A 49 6.08 -33.79 23.85
N LEU A 50 6.12 -33.21 25.04
CA LEU A 50 7.34 -32.76 25.69
C LEU A 50 7.86 -33.90 26.59
N SER A 51 8.78 -34.73 26.04
CA SER A 51 9.61 -35.60 26.85
C SER A 51 11.10 -35.29 26.57
N PRO A 52 11.95 -35.18 27.58
CA PRO A 52 13.35 -34.82 27.40
C PRO A 52 14.17 -36.06 27.01
N ALA A 53 14.93 -35.95 25.91
CA ALA A 53 15.90 -36.95 25.50
C ALA A 53 17.30 -36.55 25.95
N GLU A 54 17.94 -37.50 26.58
CA GLU A 54 19.27 -37.48 27.17
C GLU A 54 20.39 -37.32 26.12
N ALA A 55 21.47 -36.72 26.58
CA ALA A 55 22.75 -36.60 25.87
C ALA A 55 23.41 -37.96 25.65
N ASN A 56 23.98 -38.17 24.48
CA ASN A 56 25.09 -39.11 24.29
C ASN A 56 26.11 -38.58 23.28
N ASP A 57 27.32 -38.37 23.83
CA ASP A 57 28.58 -38.24 23.13
C ASP A 57 28.92 -39.50 22.34
N ASN A 58 29.46 -39.36 21.13
CA ASN A 58 30.66 -40.12 20.72
C ASN A 58 31.18 -39.67 19.33
N SER A 59 32.38 -39.27 19.41
CA SER A 59 33.58 -39.17 18.57
C SER A 59 33.66 -39.86 17.21
N SER A 60 34.37 -39.19 16.33
CA SER A 60 35.51 -39.58 15.50
C SER A 60 35.30 -39.91 14.01
N SER A 61 36.13 -39.25 13.28
CA SER A 61 37.04 -39.58 12.17
C SER A 61 36.64 -39.13 10.75
N SER A 62 37.42 -38.17 10.30
CA SER A 62 38.18 -38.03 9.03
C SER A 62 37.62 -38.74 7.79
N ASP A 63 37.38 -37.98 6.72
CA ASP A 63 38.21 -38.07 5.51
C ASP A 63 37.87 -36.92 4.51
N SER A 64 38.91 -36.41 3.93
CA SER A 64 39.03 -35.39 2.92
C SER A 64 38.49 -35.82 1.55
N CYS A 65 37.81 -34.92 0.82
CA CYS A 65 37.94 -34.82 -0.62
C CYS A 65 37.56 -33.41 -1.11
N ASP A 66 38.51 -32.79 -1.79
CA ASP A 66 38.41 -31.54 -2.52
C ASP A 66 37.33 -31.58 -3.60
N SER A 67 36.48 -30.57 -3.66
CA SER A 67 35.89 -30.12 -4.92
C SER A 67 35.56 -28.63 -4.83
N ILE A 68 36.19 -27.91 -5.73
CA ILE A 68 36.13 -26.49 -5.98
C ILE A 68 34.72 -26.13 -6.44
N LEU A 69 34.04 -25.24 -5.70
CA LEU A 69 32.85 -24.53 -6.15
C LEU A 69 33.07 -23.02 -6.01
N PRO A 70 32.60 -22.18 -6.95
CA PRO A 70 32.89 -20.77 -6.97
C PRO A 70 32.12 -20.02 -5.89
N ALA A 71 32.81 -19.08 -5.27
CA ALA A 71 32.33 -18.23 -4.20
C ALA A 71 31.11 -17.41 -4.62
N HIS A 72 29.94 -17.73 -4.08
CA HIS A 72 28.87 -16.78 -3.94
C HIS A 72 29.26 -15.77 -2.86
N LEU A 73 29.33 -14.51 -3.26
CA LEU A 73 29.48 -13.36 -2.37
C LEU A 73 28.27 -13.30 -1.41
N ALA A 74 28.40 -14.00 -0.29
CA ALA A 74 27.62 -13.71 0.89
C ALA A 74 28.18 -12.40 1.45
N VAL A 75 27.46 -11.31 1.32
CA VAL A 75 27.70 -10.07 2.05
C VAL A 75 27.30 -10.33 3.50
N THR A 76 28.22 -10.95 4.25
CA THR A 76 28.20 -10.89 5.70
C THR A 76 28.77 -9.52 6.08
N GLY A 77 27.91 -8.52 6.16
CA GLY A 77 28.23 -7.29 6.86
C GLY A 77 28.43 -7.61 8.34
N PRO A 78 29.44 -7.04 8.99
CA PRO A 78 29.61 -7.21 10.40
C PRO A 78 28.40 -6.66 11.14
N HIS A 79 27.93 -7.37 12.16
CA HIS A 79 27.04 -6.85 13.18
C HIS A 79 27.77 -5.69 13.89
N HIS A 80 27.69 -4.51 13.30
CA HIS A 80 27.81 -3.30 14.05
C HIS A 80 26.39 -2.96 14.53
N SER A 81 26.18 -3.07 15.82
CA SER A 81 25.33 -2.18 16.58
C SER A 81 25.87 -0.77 16.33
N GLY A 82 25.72 -0.29 15.10
CA GLY A 82 26.04 1.06 14.68
C GLY A 82 24.96 1.96 15.22
N ILE A 83 25.22 2.45 16.44
CA ILE A 83 24.85 3.79 16.83
C ILE A 83 25.12 4.65 15.61
N TRP A 84 24.06 5.17 14.98
CA TRP A 84 24.16 6.24 14.02
C TRP A 84 25.02 7.32 14.66
N PRO A 85 26.05 7.85 14.01
CA PRO A 85 26.81 8.93 14.59
C PRO A 85 25.79 10.01 14.96
N SER A 86 25.65 10.25 16.24
CA SER A 86 24.91 11.39 16.76
C SER A 86 25.55 12.60 16.08
N ALA A 87 24.81 13.17 15.11
CA ALA A 87 25.20 14.44 14.54
C ALA A 87 25.35 15.39 15.72
N GLU A 88 26.57 15.85 15.91
CA GLU A 88 26.90 16.77 16.97
C GLU A 88 25.93 17.95 16.93
N ARG A 89 25.38 18.23 18.10
CA ARG A 89 24.46 19.32 18.39
C ARG A 89 25.04 20.65 17.96
N ALA A 90 24.79 21.04 16.74
CA ALA A 90 24.95 22.43 16.35
C ALA A 90 23.72 22.80 15.50
N HIS A 91 22.92 23.71 16.06
CA HIS A 91 21.80 24.42 15.42
C HIS A 91 20.39 23.87 15.48
N SER A 92 20.01 23.12 16.52
CA SER A 92 18.63 22.63 16.71
C SER A 92 17.64 23.71 17.24
N THR A 93 18.09 24.85 17.71
CA THR A 93 17.22 25.82 18.41
C THR A 93 16.48 26.81 17.49
N TYR A 94 16.85 26.91 16.20
CA TYR A 94 16.23 27.92 15.32
C TYR A 94 15.00 27.43 14.56
N TYR A 95 14.91 26.14 14.27
CA TYR A 95 13.84 25.60 13.42
C TYR A 95 12.61 25.06 14.20
N GLY A 96 12.77 24.63 15.44
CA GLY A 96 11.65 24.28 16.31
C GLY A 96 10.68 25.43 16.54
N ALA A 97 11.23 26.64 16.67
CA ALA A 97 10.43 27.86 16.80
C ALA A 97 9.69 28.24 15.50
N GLN A 98 10.27 27.96 14.33
CA GLN A 98 9.62 28.25 13.04
C GLN A 98 8.51 27.23 12.70
N GLY A 99 8.69 25.95 13.04
CA GLY A 99 7.63 24.94 12.84
C GLY A 99 6.41 25.21 13.72
N LEU A 100 6.62 25.58 14.98
CA LEU A 100 5.55 26.03 15.88
C LEU A 100 4.91 27.33 15.40
N ALA A 101 5.72 28.30 14.93
CA ALA A 101 5.22 29.54 14.37
C ALA A 101 4.38 29.35 13.10
N LEU A 102 4.70 28.35 12.27
CA LEU A 102 3.90 27.99 11.09
C LEU A 102 2.57 27.33 11.49
N LEU A 103 2.56 26.43 12.49
CA LEU A 103 1.33 25.86 13.02
C LEU A 103 0.47 26.92 13.73
N GLU A 104 1.09 27.82 14.49
CA GLU A 104 0.42 28.98 15.09
C GLU A 104 -0.04 29.98 14.05
N SER A 105 0.72 30.17 12.94
CA SER A 105 0.35 31.01 11.81
C SER A 105 -0.90 30.50 11.11
N VAL A 106 -1.03 29.18 10.86
CA VAL A 106 -2.25 28.61 10.27
C VAL A 106 -3.44 28.80 11.22
N ALA A 107 -3.25 28.59 12.51
CA ALA A 107 -4.27 28.85 13.50
C ALA A 107 -4.63 30.33 13.55
N SER A 108 -3.65 31.23 13.49
CA SER A 108 -3.85 32.69 13.52
C SER A 108 -4.46 33.23 12.23
N HIS A 109 -4.10 32.65 11.05
CA HIS A 109 -4.70 33.05 9.78
C HIS A 109 -6.14 32.56 9.64
N SER A 110 -6.48 31.38 10.17
CA SER A 110 -7.87 30.93 10.23
C SER A 110 -8.75 31.85 11.07
N HIS A 111 -8.20 32.44 12.13
CA HIS A 111 -8.92 33.47 12.92
C HIS A 111 -9.01 34.84 12.24
N ARG A 112 -8.09 35.21 11.35
CA ARG A 112 -8.08 36.52 10.69
C ARG A 112 -8.82 36.57 9.34
N SER A 113 -8.97 35.44 8.65
CA SER A 113 -9.61 35.38 7.34
C SER A 113 -11.08 34.95 7.35
N LEU A 114 -11.69 34.82 8.52
CA LEU A 114 -13.06 34.31 8.71
C LEU A 114 -14.16 35.36 9.02
N PRO A 115 -14.15 36.64 8.58
CA PRO A 115 -15.27 37.51 8.90
C PRO A 115 -16.56 37.19 8.14
N SER A 116 -16.51 36.41 7.05
CA SER A 116 -17.69 36.09 6.26
C SER A 116 -18.17 34.63 6.36
N ILE A 117 -17.30 33.71 6.81
CA ILE A 117 -17.62 32.29 6.94
C ILE A 117 -18.14 31.95 8.35
N ASP A 118 -17.74 32.74 9.36
CA ASP A 118 -18.11 32.56 10.77
C ASP A 118 -19.62 32.55 11.07
N LYS A 119 -20.43 33.07 10.15
CA LYS A 119 -21.89 33.11 10.35
C LYS A 119 -22.59 31.75 10.16
N HIS A 120 -21.88 30.73 9.63
CA HIS A 120 -22.44 29.44 9.29
C HIS A 120 -21.71 28.25 9.90
N ILE A 121 -20.60 28.46 10.58
CA ILE A 121 -19.88 27.38 11.29
C ILE A 121 -20.54 27.21 12.65
N GLY A 122 -21.19 26.07 12.87
CA GLY A 122 -21.84 25.77 14.14
C GLY A 122 -20.83 25.62 15.29
N ALA A 123 -21.28 25.88 16.51
CA ALA A 123 -20.46 25.73 17.71
C ALA A 123 -19.78 24.34 17.83
N GLU A 124 -20.42 23.31 17.29
CA GLU A 124 -19.86 21.94 17.23
C GLU A 124 -18.65 21.83 16.28
N GLU A 125 -18.62 22.61 15.20
CA GLU A 125 -17.49 22.62 14.25
C GLU A 125 -16.27 23.33 14.85
N PHE A 126 -16.48 24.41 15.60
CA PHE A 126 -15.43 25.08 16.36
C PHE A 126 -14.86 24.18 17.45
N ALA A 127 -15.72 23.50 18.22
CA ALA A 127 -15.29 22.57 19.26
C ALA A 127 -14.46 21.40 18.67
N ARG A 128 -14.84 20.90 17.48
CA ARG A 128 -14.08 19.86 16.74
C ARG A 128 -12.72 20.37 16.29
N TRP A 129 -12.64 21.61 15.80
CA TRP A 129 -11.38 22.22 15.40
C TRP A 129 -10.44 22.43 16.59
N ASP A 130 -10.92 23.00 17.68
CA ASP A 130 -10.11 23.18 18.88
C ASP A 130 -9.64 21.84 19.46
N TYR A 131 -10.49 20.83 19.44
CA TYR A 131 -10.11 19.50 19.84
C TYR A 131 -9.03 18.92 18.92
N ALA A 132 -9.21 19.04 17.61
CA ALA A 132 -8.25 18.56 16.62
C ALA A 132 -6.92 19.33 16.69
N ARG A 133 -6.93 20.63 17.01
CA ARG A 133 -5.73 21.44 17.20
C ARG A 133 -4.94 21.04 18.44
N ILE A 134 -5.63 20.71 19.53
CA ILE A 134 -5.00 20.34 20.82
C ILE A 134 -4.57 18.88 20.81
N TYR A 135 -5.39 17.99 20.29
CA TYR A 135 -5.24 16.55 20.36
C TYR A 135 -4.91 15.90 19.00
N GLY A 136 -4.84 16.70 17.94
CA GLY A 136 -4.56 16.27 16.57
C GLY A 136 -5.71 15.57 15.86
N PRO A 137 -5.48 14.99 14.67
CA PRO A 137 -6.49 14.32 13.90
C PRO A 137 -6.95 13.06 14.60
N THR A 138 -7.97 13.21 15.41
CA THR A 138 -8.64 12.11 16.07
C THR A 138 -9.87 11.68 15.27
N VAL A 139 -10.64 10.77 15.85
CA VAL A 139 -11.94 10.31 15.33
C VAL A 139 -12.87 11.46 14.91
N THR A 140 -12.66 12.69 15.41
CA THR A 140 -13.45 13.87 15.03
C THR A 140 -13.27 14.30 13.59
N TRP A 141 -12.22 13.86 12.90
CA TRP A 141 -11.97 14.15 11.49
C TRP A 141 -12.49 13.10 10.56
N ILE A 142 -12.81 11.96 11.10
CA ILE A 142 -13.50 10.91 10.40
C ILE A 142 -14.96 11.33 10.32
N PRO A 143 -15.59 11.38 9.12
CA PRO A 143 -16.96 11.85 8.99
C PRO A 143 -17.87 11.22 10.02
N TYR A 144 -18.48 12.04 10.86
CA TYR A 144 -19.37 11.66 11.98
C TYR A 144 -20.53 10.77 11.53
N ASN A 145 -20.89 10.84 10.24
CA ASN A 145 -22.06 10.20 9.68
C ASN A 145 -21.93 8.71 9.39
N THR A 146 -20.80 8.10 9.63
CA THR A 146 -20.67 6.69 9.26
C THR A 146 -21.13 5.73 10.36
N GLY A 147 -21.25 6.16 11.61
CA GLY A 147 -21.58 5.25 12.74
C GLY A 147 -20.60 4.07 12.86
N LEU A 148 -19.45 4.15 12.21
CA LEU A 148 -18.57 3.05 11.84
C LEU A 148 -17.14 3.37 12.27
N SER A 149 -16.93 3.59 13.58
CA SER A 149 -15.57 3.69 14.15
C SER A 149 -14.69 2.50 13.77
N ASN A 150 -15.30 1.33 13.52
CA ASN A 150 -14.59 0.10 13.14
C ASN A 150 -14.13 0.09 11.66
N ASP A 151 -14.58 1.00 10.80
CA ASP A 151 -14.20 1.03 9.38
C ASP A 151 -12.78 1.55 9.16
N PHE A 152 -12.28 2.34 10.12
CA PHE A 152 -10.92 2.85 10.10
C PHE A 152 -9.93 1.96 10.86
N ASP A 153 -10.42 0.99 11.58
CA ASP A 153 -9.61 0.00 12.31
C ASP A 153 -10.24 -1.39 12.23
N PRO A 154 -10.33 -1.98 11.03
CA PRO A 154 -10.98 -3.27 10.84
C PRO A 154 -10.26 -4.46 11.52
N ASP A 155 -8.98 -4.33 11.84
CA ASP A 155 -8.19 -5.32 12.59
C ASP A 155 -8.15 -5.05 14.10
N ASP A 156 -8.84 -3.98 14.59
CA ASP A 156 -8.84 -3.58 16.00
C ASP A 156 -7.39 -3.42 16.55
N ALA A 157 -6.56 -2.70 15.80
CA ALA A 157 -5.17 -2.44 16.17
C ALA A 157 -4.97 -1.11 16.92
N MET A 158 -6.01 -0.27 17.02
CA MET A 158 -5.94 1.03 17.69
C MET A 158 -5.37 0.96 19.12
N PRO A 159 -5.71 -0.03 19.96
CA PRO A 159 -5.08 -0.18 21.26
C PRO A 159 -3.57 -0.38 21.17
N LEU A 160 -3.10 -1.18 20.21
CA LEU A 160 -1.68 -1.42 19.95
C LEU A 160 -0.99 -0.14 19.46
N ILE A 161 -1.59 0.58 18.52
CA ILE A 161 -1.06 1.85 18.01
C ILE A 161 -0.88 2.85 19.15
N LYS A 162 -1.89 3.01 20.00
CA LYS A 162 -1.81 3.89 21.17
C LYS A 162 -0.73 3.46 22.16
N GLN A 163 -0.60 2.16 22.39
CA GLN A 163 0.44 1.62 23.26
C GLN A 163 1.83 1.88 22.68
N SER A 164 2.04 1.66 21.39
CA SER A 164 3.33 1.89 20.72
C SER A 164 3.73 3.36 20.76
N ILE A 165 2.77 4.28 20.53
CA ILE A 165 3.02 5.72 20.68
C ILE A 165 3.37 6.06 22.13
N ALA A 166 2.65 5.54 23.12
CA ALA A 166 2.92 5.79 24.52
C ALA A 166 4.30 5.29 24.98
N LEU A 167 4.77 4.16 24.40
CA LEU A 167 6.10 3.60 24.69
C LEU A 167 7.24 4.46 24.16
N LEU A 168 7.00 5.30 23.15
CA LEU A 168 8.01 6.26 22.68
C LEU A 168 8.33 7.33 23.73
N GLY A 169 7.44 7.55 24.69
CA GLY A 169 7.53 8.62 25.68
C GLY A 169 7.40 10.02 25.08
N ASP A 170 7.51 11.05 25.92
CA ASP A 170 7.42 12.43 25.46
C ASP A 170 8.51 12.74 24.42
N THR A 171 8.08 13.23 23.28
CA THR A 171 9.02 13.67 22.24
C THR A 171 9.55 15.05 22.60
N LYS A 172 10.84 15.26 22.33
CA LYS A 172 11.43 16.61 22.45
C LYS A 172 10.97 17.57 21.35
N GLU A 173 10.28 17.03 20.36
CA GLU A 173 9.80 17.74 19.18
C GLU A 173 8.26 17.82 19.25
N PRO A 174 7.68 18.91 19.77
CA PRO A 174 6.22 19.03 19.95
C PRO A 174 5.44 18.85 18.63
N VAL A 175 6.06 19.20 17.51
CA VAL A 175 5.44 19.10 16.17
C VAL A 175 5.27 17.64 15.72
N PHE A 176 6.02 16.69 16.30
CA PHE A 176 5.85 15.26 16.00
C PHE A 176 4.46 14.73 16.42
N VAL A 177 3.79 15.39 17.34
CA VAL A 177 2.41 15.06 17.72
C VAL A 177 1.45 15.03 16.54
N GLU A 178 1.67 15.87 15.50
CA GLU A 178 0.86 15.80 14.26
C GLU A 178 1.08 14.49 13.50
N VAL A 179 2.29 13.96 13.48
CA VAL A 179 2.59 12.66 12.85
C VAL A 179 2.01 11.51 13.67
N GLU A 180 2.09 11.57 15.00
CA GLU A 180 1.44 10.57 15.88
C GLU A 180 -0.07 10.55 15.67
N ASN A 181 -0.68 11.71 15.59
CA ASN A 181 -2.12 11.86 15.37
C ASN A 181 -2.53 11.41 13.95
N PHE A 182 -1.69 11.63 12.95
CA PHE A 182 -1.89 11.07 11.61
C PHE A 182 -1.95 9.54 11.67
N TYR A 183 -1.04 8.89 12.38
CA TYR A 183 -1.07 7.44 12.53
C TYR A 183 -2.31 6.97 13.29
N LEU A 184 -2.70 7.65 14.35
CA LEU A 184 -3.93 7.32 15.08
C LEU A 184 -5.18 7.38 14.19
N ALA A 185 -5.24 8.34 13.28
CA ALA A 185 -6.42 8.53 12.43
C ALA A 185 -6.40 7.68 11.14
N PHE A 186 -5.23 7.47 10.53
CA PHE A 186 -5.14 7.00 9.15
C PHE A 186 -4.26 5.76 8.96
N PHE A 187 -3.76 5.14 10.01
CA PHE A 187 -2.79 4.03 9.90
C PHE A 187 -3.30 2.89 9.02
N ALA A 188 -4.57 2.48 9.19
CA ALA A 188 -5.20 1.43 8.40
C ALA A 188 -5.48 1.81 6.92
N ARG A 189 -5.37 3.09 6.58
CA ARG A 189 -5.48 3.59 5.19
C ARG A 189 -4.13 3.83 4.53
N TYR A 190 -3.09 3.91 5.35
CA TYR A 190 -1.75 4.20 4.91
C TYR A 190 -0.90 2.94 4.73
N TYR A 191 -1.17 1.91 5.54
CA TYR A 191 -0.53 0.60 5.47
C TYR A 191 -1.56 -0.52 5.36
N TYR A 192 -1.32 -1.45 4.43
CA TYR A 192 -2.22 -2.57 4.18
C TYR A 192 -2.28 -3.54 5.36
N ASP A 193 -1.13 -4.05 5.82
CA ASP A 193 -1.04 -4.93 7.00
C ASP A 193 -0.57 -4.16 8.24
N TYR A 194 -1.32 -3.11 8.58
CA TYR A 194 -0.96 -2.16 9.62
C TYR A 194 -0.86 -2.77 11.02
N ALA A 195 -1.65 -3.81 11.33
CA ALA A 195 -1.66 -4.42 12.66
C ALA A 195 -0.38 -5.20 12.97
N SER A 196 0.23 -5.83 11.94
CA SER A 196 1.43 -6.67 12.12
C SER A 196 2.73 -5.88 12.26
N ILE A 197 2.72 -4.58 11.92
CA ILE A 197 3.93 -3.77 11.80
C ILE A 197 3.89 -2.48 12.64
N THR A 198 2.86 -2.31 13.46
CA THR A 198 2.61 -1.07 14.20
C THR A 198 3.84 -0.60 14.98
N ASP A 199 4.45 -1.46 15.80
CA ASP A 199 5.59 -1.09 16.63
C ASP A 199 6.78 -0.64 15.79
N LEU A 200 7.08 -1.39 14.74
CA LEU A 200 8.20 -1.10 13.84
C LEU A 200 8.02 0.26 13.15
N ILE A 201 6.82 0.53 12.63
CA ILE A 201 6.57 1.75 11.86
C ILE A 201 6.54 2.99 12.75
N ILE A 202 5.94 2.92 13.93
CA ILE A 202 5.86 4.07 14.85
C ILE A 202 7.26 4.45 15.35
N TYR A 203 8.08 3.44 15.71
CA TYR A 203 9.47 3.66 16.09
C TYR A 203 10.26 4.31 14.93
N ARG A 204 10.17 3.75 13.73
CA ARG A 204 10.81 4.28 12.52
C ARG A 204 10.37 5.71 12.20
N ALA A 205 9.09 6.01 12.32
CA ALA A 205 8.57 7.34 12.04
C ALA A 205 9.25 8.40 12.91
N ARG A 206 9.46 8.11 14.18
CA ARG A 206 10.16 9.00 15.10
C ARG A 206 11.63 9.20 14.72
N GLU A 207 12.33 8.12 14.37
CA GLU A 207 13.73 8.21 13.94
C GLU A 207 13.88 8.98 12.63
N ARG A 208 13.04 8.69 11.65
CA ARG A 208 13.02 9.41 10.37
C ARG A 208 12.75 10.90 10.59
N PHE A 209 11.77 11.24 11.42
CA PHE A 209 11.44 12.63 11.73
C PHE A 209 12.63 13.40 12.34
N ALA A 210 13.45 12.74 13.12
CA ALA A 210 14.63 13.34 13.75
C ALA A 210 15.87 13.38 12.83
N THR A 211 15.86 12.69 11.68
CA THR A 211 17.05 12.49 10.85
C THR A 211 17.46 13.72 10.04
N SER A 212 16.47 14.40 9.41
CA SER A 212 16.74 15.63 8.66
C SER A 212 15.51 16.55 8.62
N ASP A 213 15.73 17.83 8.38
CA ASP A 213 14.64 18.81 8.24
C ASP A 213 13.78 18.52 7.01
N CYS A 214 14.35 17.96 5.94
CA CYS A 214 13.58 17.51 4.78
C CYS A 214 12.56 16.43 5.17
N LEU A 215 12.99 15.40 5.89
CA LEU A 215 12.11 14.32 6.35
C LEU A 215 11.04 14.85 7.31
N LYS A 216 11.42 15.71 8.25
CA LYS A 216 10.50 16.34 9.18
C LYS A 216 9.38 17.08 8.44
N GLN A 217 9.74 17.97 7.53
CA GLN A 217 8.79 18.78 6.76
C GLN A 217 7.95 17.94 5.80
N GLY A 218 8.55 16.92 5.15
CA GLY A 218 7.86 15.98 4.27
C GLY A 218 6.78 15.18 5.00
N MET A 219 7.13 14.58 6.13
CA MET A 219 6.19 13.81 6.96
C MET A 219 5.04 14.68 7.48
N LEU A 220 5.34 15.91 7.94
CA LEU A 220 4.31 16.86 8.35
C LEU A 220 3.41 17.25 7.19
N SER A 221 3.98 17.50 6.02
CA SER A 221 3.20 17.87 4.83
C SER A 221 2.20 16.76 4.45
N THR A 222 2.63 15.50 4.53
CA THR A 222 1.77 14.34 4.29
C THR A 222 0.68 14.20 5.34
N ALA A 223 1.02 14.35 6.63
CA ALA A 223 0.04 14.30 7.73
C ALA A 223 -1.05 15.38 7.57
N VAL A 224 -0.65 16.63 7.31
CA VAL A 224 -1.58 17.76 7.12
C VAL A 224 -2.40 17.59 5.84
N LEU A 225 -1.83 17.01 4.77
CA LEU A 225 -2.55 16.72 3.53
C LEU A 225 -3.66 15.69 3.73
N PHE A 226 -3.36 14.58 4.44
CA PHE A 226 -4.40 13.60 4.80
C PHE A 226 -5.50 14.24 5.59
N ARG A 227 -5.14 15.03 6.59
CA ARG A 227 -6.08 15.81 7.37
C ARG A 227 -6.99 16.64 6.45
N ALA A 228 -6.43 17.41 5.52
CA ALA A 228 -7.17 18.24 4.59
C ALA A 228 -8.09 17.43 3.64
N ASN A 229 -7.71 16.20 3.27
CA ASN A 229 -8.50 15.35 2.38
C ASN A 229 -9.75 14.76 3.06
N TYR A 230 -9.71 14.61 4.40
CA TYR A 230 -10.83 14.04 5.16
C TYR A 230 -11.56 15.08 6.02
N GLU A 231 -11.11 16.33 6.01
CA GLU A 231 -11.78 17.45 6.66
C GLU A 231 -12.95 17.97 5.80
N ASN A 232 -14.13 18.05 6.38
CA ASN A 232 -15.35 18.48 5.71
C ASN A 232 -15.82 19.89 6.15
N SER A 233 -14.92 20.68 6.71
CA SER A 233 -15.20 22.05 7.18
C SER A 233 -14.54 23.11 6.33
N GLY A 234 -14.73 24.38 6.65
CA GLY A 234 -14.03 25.51 6.05
C GLY A 234 -12.49 25.49 6.21
N LEU A 235 -11.96 24.55 6.99
CA LEU A 235 -10.52 24.39 7.24
C LEU A 235 -9.81 23.59 6.14
N THR A 236 -10.54 22.94 5.26
CA THR A 236 -9.96 22.14 4.16
C THR A 236 -8.98 22.94 3.30
N ALA A 237 -9.33 24.17 2.91
CA ALA A 237 -8.46 25.01 2.07
C ALA A 237 -7.21 25.48 2.83
N PRO A 238 -7.30 26.10 4.03
CA PRO A 238 -6.14 26.45 4.83
C PRO A 238 -5.18 25.29 5.10
N LEU A 239 -5.71 24.08 5.39
CA LEU A 239 -4.88 22.90 5.61
C LEU A 239 -4.15 22.47 4.34
N ARG A 240 -4.79 22.53 3.18
CA ARG A 240 -4.13 22.24 1.89
C ARG A 240 -3.04 23.25 1.58
N ASP A 241 -3.27 24.52 1.89
CA ASP A 241 -2.27 25.57 1.71
C ASP A 241 -1.07 25.32 2.60
N HIS A 242 -1.29 25.01 3.87
CA HIS A 242 -0.24 24.65 4.81
C HIS A 242 0.54 23.40 4.39
N ALA A 243 -0.14 22.34 3.94
CA ALA A 243 0.53 21.15 3.42
C ALA A 243 1.45 21.49 2.24
N ARG A 244 1.01 22.40 1.34
CA ARG A 244 1.83 22.87 0.22
C ARG A 244 3.04 23.70 0.65
N GLU A 245 2.90 24.54 1.68
CA GLU A 245 4.01 25.30 2.27
C GLU A 245 5.06 24.37 2.86
N LEU A 246 4.64 23.39 3.68
CA LEU A 246 5.52 22.39 4.26
C LEU A 246 6.24 21.57 3.17
N HIS A 247 5.51 21.14 2.14
CA HIS A 247 6.10 20.44 0.99
C HIS A 247 7.13 21.32 0.26
N SER A 248 6.83 22.61 0.02
CA SER A 248 7.78 23.55 -0.58
C SER A 248 9.05 23.72 0.25
N LEU A 249 8.93 23.74 1.57
CA LEU A 249 10.08 23.77 2.47
C LEU A 249 10.89 22.48 2.38
N ALA A 250 10.22 21.32 2.39
CA ALA A 250 10.87 20.03 2.24
C ALA A 250 11.66 19.93 0.92
N VAL A 251 11.09 20.41 -0.21
CA VAL A 251 11.80 20.47 -1.51
C VAL A 251 13.05 21.33 -1.44
N LYS A 252 12.97 22.52 -0.82
CA LYS A 252 14.14 23.42 -0.66
C LYS A 252 15.23 22.78 0.21
N THR A 253 14.83 22.17 1.31
CA THR A 253 15.77 21.51 2.22
C THR A 253 16.39 20.28 1.56
N LEU A 254 15.60 19.50 0.80
CA LEU A 254 16.13 18.38 0.03
C LEU A 254 17.21 18.82 -0.95
N GLN A 255 17.02 19.95 -1.65
CA GLN A 255 18.04 20.45 -2.58
C GLN A 255 19.35 20.74 -1.86
N VAL A 256 19.29 21.34 -0.67
CA VAL A 256 20.49 21.56 0.16
C VAL A 256 21.15 20.22 0.56
N ASP A 257 20.32 19.23 0.97
CA ASP A 257 20.83 17.90 1.33
C ASP A 257 21.47 17.19 0.12
N LEU A 258 20.88 17.31 -1.08
CA LEU A 258 21.41 16.70 -2.32
C LEU A 258 22.78 17.27 -2.70
N ASP A 259 22.97 18.60 -2.55
CA ASP A 259 24.21 19.28 -2.85
C ASP A 259 25.31 19.05 -1.78
N ASN A 260 24.92 18.65 -0.58
CA ASN A 260 25.82 18.43 0.52
C ASN A 260 26.43 17.02 0.48
N HIS A 261 27.73 16.93 0.23
CA HIS A 261 28.46 15.66 0.17
C HIS A 261 28.60 14.94 1.50
N THR A 262 28.38 15.62 2.62
CA THR A 262 28.42 14.99 3.96
C THR A 262 27.13 14.25 4.32
N VAL A 263 26.03 14.56 3.66
CA VAL A 263 24.76 13.87 3.85
C VAL A 263 24.79 12.50 3.16
N SER A 264 24.48 11.45 3.91
CA SER A 264 24.46 10.08 3.42
C SER A 264 23.50 9.91 2.24
N PRO A 265 23.86 9.13 1.19
CA PRO A 265 22.93 8.79 0.10
C PRO A 265 21.61 8.16 0.57
N TRP A 266 21.63 7.44 1.69
CA TRP A 266 20.43 6.88 2.32
C TRP A 266 19.46 7.96 2.82
N VAL A 267 19.98 8.97 3.50
CA VAL A 267 19.17 10.10 3.98
C VAL A 267 18.60 10.89 2.80
N LYS A 268 19.40 11.11 1.76
CA LYS A 268 18.95 11.74 0.50
C LYS A 268 17.81 10.95 -0.14
N LEU A 269 17.96 9.61 -0.24
CA LEU A 269 16.93 8.73 -0.76
C LEU A 269 15.65 8.82 0.07
N SER A 270 15.76 8.77 1.39
CA SER A 270 14.62 8.90 2.29
C SER A 270 13.89 10.24 2.08
N GLY A 271 14.64 11.35 1.93
CA GLY A 271 14.06 12.67 1.66
C GLY A 271 13.30 12.71 0.33
N VAL A 272 13.90 12.18 -0.76
CA VAL A 272 13.23 12.11 -2.07
C VAL A 272 11.98 11.23 -1.99
N MET A 273 12.04 10.08 -1.33
CA MET A 273 10.90 9.17 -1.21
C MET A 273 9.75 9.77 -0.39
N GLU A 274 10.04 10.62 0.59
CA GLU A 274 8.99 11.35 1.32
C GLU A 274 8.27 12.36 0.42
N LEU A 275 9.01 13.04 -0.49
CA LEU A 275 8.38 13.92 -1.48
C LEU A 275 7.56 13.14 -2.51
N VAL A 276 8.05 11.98 -2.99
CA VAL A 276 7.29 11.08 -3.87
C VAL A 276 5.98 10.68 -3.21
N ASN A 277 6.01 10.34 -1.93
CA ASN A 277 4.85 9.96 -1.16
C ASN A 277 3.82 11.10 -1.04
N HIS A 278 4.26 12.31 -0.69
CA HIS A 278 3.38 13.48 -0.65
C HIS A 278 2.75 13.75 -2.02
N ASP A 279 3.55 13.78 -3.10
CA ASP A 279 3.09 14.06 -4.46
C ASP A 279 2.08 13.02 -4.96
N TYR A 280 2.25 11.74 -4.58
CA TYR A 280 1.30 10.68 -4.85
C TYR A 280 -0.08 11.02 -4.28
N TYR A 281 -0.18 11.29 -2.99
CA TYR A 281 -1.45 11.58 -2.33
C TYR A 281 -2.04 12.94 -2.73
N ALA A 282 -1.18 13.92 -3.04
CA ALA A 282 -1.59 15.21 -3.59
C ALA A 282 -2.07 15.13 -5.04
N GLY A 283 -1.72 14.05 -5.77
CA GLY A 283 -1.98 13.91 -7.20
C GLY A 283 -1.17 14.88 -8.06
N ASN A 284 0.06 15.19 -7.65
CA ASN A 284 0.97 16.09 -8.35
C ASN A 284 1.80 15.32 -9.39
N LEU A 285 1.20 15.04 -10.55
CA LEU A 285 1.76 14.13 -11.57
C LEU A 285 3.20 14.47 -11.99
N ALA A 286 3.48 15.73 -12.32
CA ALA A 286 4.78 16.12 -12.86
C ALA A 286 5.90 15.98 -11.81
N THR A 287 5.68 16.47 -10.59
CA THR A 287 6.66 16.42 -9.50
C THR A 287 6.84 14.99 -8.99
N TYR A 288 5.77 14.20 -8.92
CA TYR A 288 5.85 12.78 -8.58
C TYR A 288 6.84 12.02 -9.48
N TYR A 289 6.66 12.11 -10.81
CA TYR A 289 7.54 11.40 -11.73
C TYR A 289 8.95 11.99 -11.79
N HIS A 290 9.10 13.29 -11.55
CA HIS A 290 10.39 13.95 -11.42
C HIS A 290 11.17 13.40 -10.20
N HIS A 291 10.59 13.44 -9.01
CA HIS A 291 11.22 12.93 -7.79
C HIS A 291 11.48 11.42 -7.87
N LEU A 292 10.57 10.65 -8.49
CA LEU A 292 10.81 9.22 -8.71
C LEU A 292 12.04 8.97 -9.58
N SER A 293 12.28 9.81 -10.61
CA SER A 293 13.48 9.71 -11.44
C SER A 293 14.75 10.10 -10.67
N GLN A 294 14.69 11.05 -9.75
CA GLN A 294 15.80 11.39 -8.85
C GLN A 294 16.09 10.22 -7.89
N ALA A 295 15.05 9.60 -7.33
CA ALA A 295 15.20 8.44 -6.46
C ALA A 295 15.94 7.27 -7.13
N ALA A 296 15.70 7.04 -8.43
CA ALA A 296 16.36 5.96 -9.17
C ALA A 296 17.90 6.07 -9.15
N SER A 297 18.43 7.29 -9.29
CA SER A 297 19.88 7.53 -9.20
C SER A 297 20.44 7.24 -7.82
N LEU A 298 19.70 7.62 -6.78
CA LEU A 298 20.09 7.38 -5.39
C LEU A 298 20.01 5.89 -5.03
N VAL A 299 18.96 5.18 -5.48
CA VAL A 299 18.84 3.73 -5.31
C VAL A 299 20.00 3.00 -5.93
N LYS A 300 20.39 3.35 -7.16
CA LYS A 300 21.58 2.79 -7.80
C LYS A 300 22.86 3.05 -7.00
N MET A 301 22.97 4.23 -6.40
CA MET A 301 24.12 4.61 -5.57
C MET A 301 24.16 3.79 -4.27
N VAL A 302 23.05 3.63 -3.56
CA VAL A 302 23.01 2.91 -2.28
C VAL A 302 23.12 1.40 -2.42
N LEU A 303 22.62 0.84 -3.53
CA LEU A 303 22.73 -0.59 -3.82
C LEU A 303 24.01 -0.97 -4.56
N HIS A 304 24.76 0.00 -5.10
CA HIS A 304 25.86 -0.24 -6.03
C HIS A 304 25.46 -1.13 -7.22
N SER A 305 24.18 -1.18 -7.55
CA SER A 305 23.57 -2.02 -8.56
C SER A 305 22.31 -1.36 -9.11
N ASN A 306 21.95 -1.68 -10.35
CA ASN A 306 20.65 -1.31 -10.92
C ASN A 306 19.61 -2.44 -10.80
N ASN A 307 19.96 -3.55 -10.13
CA ASN A 307 19.07 -4.68 -9.93
C ASN A 307 18.53 -4.70 -8.49
N ILE A 308 17.23 -4.87 -8.37
CA ILE A 308 16.50 -4.96 -7.10
C ILE A 308 15.90 -6.36 -7.00
N ASP A 309 16.36 -7.15 -6.05
CA ASP A 309 15.74 -8.43 -5.69
C ASP A 309 14.62 -8.20 -4.67
N LEU A 310 13.44 -7.82 -5.19
CA LEU A 310 12.30 -7.42 -4.37
C LEU A 310 11.82 -8.52 -3.42
N LEU A 311 11.92 -9.79 -3.83
CA LEU A 311 11.48 -10.93 -3.00
C LEU A 311 12.38 -11.18 -1.79
N ASN A 312 13.60 -10.64 -1.78
CA ASN A 312 14.54 -10.81 -0.67
C ASN A 312 14.81 -9.53 0.13
N LEU A 313 14.20 -8.40 -0.26
CA LEU A 313 14.29 -7.17 0.52
C LEU A 313 13.45 -7.25 1.79
N ALA A 314 14.11 -7.06 2.92
CA ALA A 314 13.49 -7.02 4.24
C ALA A 314 14.30 -6.09 5.15
N GLY A 315 13.72 -5.71 6.27
CA GLY A 315 14.36 -4.89 7.26
C GLY A 315 14.26 -3.39 6.97
N GLU A 316 14.52 -2.64 8.01
CA GLU A 316 14.29 -1.20 8.05
C GLU A 316 15.08 -0.43 6.99
N HIS A 317 16.36 -0.74 6.85
CA HIS A 317 17.26 -0.07 5.92
C HIS A 317 16.85 -0.19 4.45
N THR A 318 16.01 -1.19 4.07
CA THR A 318 15.52 -1.35 2.70
C THR A 318 14.17 -0.71 2.44
N PHE A 319 13.57 -0.06 3.43
CA PHE A 319 12.22 0.48 3.34
C PHE A 319 12.02 1.44 2.14
N ASP A 320 12.90 2.45 2.00
CA ASP A 320 12.79 3.42 0.93
C ASP A 320 13.05 2.81 -0.46
N ILE A 321 13.90 1.77 -0.54
CA ILE A 321 14.12 1.01 -1.77
C ILE A 321 12.84 0.25 -2.17
N ARG A 322 12.12 -0.32 -1.21
CA ARG A 322 10.85 -1.03 -1.44
C ARG A 322 9.74 -0.07 -1.87
N LEU A 323 9.67 1.11 -1.25
CA LEU A 323 8.76 2.18 -1.70
C LEU A 323 9.08 2.61 -3.13
N PHE A 324 10.37 2.86 -3.41
CA PHE A 324 10.82 3.19 -4.77
C PHE A 324 10.43 2.08 -5.76
N ALA A 325 10.73 0.82 -5.42
CA ALA A 325 10.43 -0.31 -6.30
C ALA A 325 8.94 -0.38 -6.68
N TRP A 326 8.06 -0.22 -5.70
CA TRP A 326 6.62 -0.15 -5.95
C TRP A 326 6.25 1.02 -6.88
N CYS A 327 6.70 2.23 -6.57
CA CYS A 327 6.40 3.42 -7.37
C CYS A 327 6.95 3.31 -8.79
N ASP A 328 8.12 2.71 -8.98
CA ASP A 328 8.73 2.52 -10.30
C ASP A 328 7.98 1.46 -11.13
N ILE A 329 7.60 0.33 -10.53
CA ILE A 329 6.80 -0.70 -11.20
C ILE A 329 5.45 -0.11 -11.63
N MET A 330 4.74 0.55 -10.74
CA MET A 330 3.46 1.20 -11.02
C MET A 330 3.61 2.33 -12.05
N GLY A 331 4.68 3.13 -11.94
CA GLY A 331 5.00 4.18 -12.90
C GLY A 331 5.31 3.64 -14.30
N GLY A 332 6.06 2.53 -14.40
CA GLY A 332 6.31 1.82 -15.66
C GLY A 332 5.02 1.35 -16.32
N MET A 333 4.08 0.81 -15.52
CA MET A 333 2.75 0.38 -15.99
C MET A 333 1.91 1.59 -16.45
N ALA A 334 1.81 2.64 -15.65
CA ALA A 334 0.98 3.82 -15.93
C ALA A 334 1.45 4.56 -17.18
N LEU A 335 2.76 4.76 -17.33
CA LEU A 335 3.36 5.50 -18.44
C LEU A 335 3.69 4.62 -19.66
N SER A 336 3.50 3.30 -19.56
CA SER A 336 3.96 2.36 -20.59
C SER A 336 5.43 2.59 -21.00
N ARG A 337 6.30 2.81 -20.04
CA ARG A 337 7.75 2.94 -20.20
C ARG A 337 8.49 1.79 -19.50
N PRO A 338 9.75 1.54 -19.82
CA PRO A 338 10.58 0.65 -19.00
C PRO A 338 10.61 1.15 -17.54
N THR A 339 10.76 0.23 -16.59
CA THR A 339 11.08 0.56 -15.21
C THR A 339 12.46 1.23 -15.14
N LEU A 340 12.67 2.08 -14.13
CA LEU A 340 13.93 2.80 -13.91
C LEU A 340 15.03 1.86 -13.35
N ALA A 341 14.62 0.83 -12.62
CA ALA A 341 15.49 -0.25 -12.14
C ALA A 341 15.11 -1.59 -12.76
N ASN A 342 16.00 -2.58 -12.68
CA ASN A 342 15.71 -3.96 -13.03
C ASN A 342 15.16 -4.71 -11.81
N TYR A 343 14.22 -5.64 -12.04
CA TYR A 343 13.60 -6.44 -10.98
C TYR A 343 13.82 -7.92 -11.28
N GLU A 344 14.97 -8.44 -10.89
CA GLU A 344 15.37 -9.82 -11.07
C GLU A 344 15.33 -10.53 -9.72
N SER A 345 14.25 -11.25 -9.47
CA SER A 345 14.08 -12.09 -8.30
C SER A 345 13.83 -13.51 -8.74
N ASP A 346 14.41 -14.48 -8.07
CA ASP A 346 14.10 -15.88 -8.30
C ASP A 346 12.70 -16.21 -7.81
N ILE A 347 11.76 -16.37 -8.73
CA ILE A 347 10.41 -16.79 -8.41
C ILE A 347 10.41 -18.31 -8.25
N PRO A 348 10.06 -18.85 -7.08
CA PRO A 348 9.94 -20.29 -6.87
C PRO A 348 8.94 -20.89 -7.87
N ASP A 349 9.30 -22.00 -8.52
CA ASP A 349 8.35 -22.69 -9.37
C ASP A 349 7.18 -23.21 -8.53
N PRO A 350 5.94 -22.83 -8.85
CA PRO A 350 4.77 -23.24 -8.09
C PRO A 350 4.55 -24.77 -8.07
N SER A 351 5.06 -25.48 -9.09
CA SER A 351 4.96 -26.93 -9.19
C SER A 351 5.85 -27.67 -8.19
N VAL A 352 6.88 -26.99 -7.68
CA VAL A 352 7.76 -27.57 -6.65
C VAL A 352 7.13 -27.35 -5.29
N HIS A 353 6.42 -28.32 -4.77
CA HIS A 353 5.94 -28.35 -3.39
C HIS A 353 7.14 -28.30 -2.43
N ARG A 354 7.67 -27.11 -2.20
CA ARG A 354 8.49 -26.90 -1.02
C ARG A 354 7.54 -27.06 0.17
N MET A 355 7.79 -28.09 1.01
CA MET A 355 7.36 -28.05 2.40
C MET A 355 7.89 -26.70 2.92
N VAL A 356 7.02 -25.71 2.93
CA VAL A 356 7.35 -24.39 3.48
C VAL A 356 7.46 -24.63 4.98
N GLY A 357 8.67 -25.04 5.40
CA GLY A 357 9.04 -24.86 6.79
C GLY A 357 8.78 -23.39 7.07
N GLU A 358 8.09 -23.11 8.15
CA GLU A 358 7.85 -21.77 8.68
C GLU A 358 9.21 -21.12 8.95
N HIS A 359 9.93 -20.75 7.89
CA HIS A 359 10.97 -19.75 8.03
C HIS A 359 10.21 -18.51 8.44
N HIS A 360 10.45 -18.04 9.66
CA HIS A 360 9.92 -16.80 10.21
C HIS A 360 10.14 -15.70 9.19
N ALA A 361 9.18 -15.55 8.28
CA ALA A 361 9.24 -14.50 7.28
C ALA A 361 9.29 -13.19 8.05
N HIS A 362 10.29 -12.39 7.78
CA HIS A 362 10.45 -11.08 8.40
C HIS A 362 9.13 -10.32 8.22
N PRO A 363 8.52 -9.76 9.28
CA PRO A 363 7.18 -9.19 9.20
C PRO A 363 7.07 -8.06 8.19
N ASP A 364 8.16 -7.39 7.88
CA ASP A 364 8.26 -6.27 6.94
C ASP A 364 8.96 -6.65 5.61
N LYS A 365 8.94 -7.92 5.21
CA LYS A 365 9.50 -8.36 3.92
C LYS A 365 8.65 -7.85 2.74
N GLY A 366 9.31 -7.47 1.64
CA GLY A 366 8.68 -7.08 0.38
C GLY A 366 7.82 -5.81 0.45
N VAL A 367 6.79 -5.74 -0.38
CA VAL A 367 5.88 -4.58 -0.54
C VAL A 367 4.42 -4.89 -0.20
N GLU A 368 4.05 -6.17 -0.06
CA GLU A 368 2.66 -6.57 0.17
C GLU A 368 2.06 -5.92 1.42
N TRP A 369 2.82 -5.89 2.52
CA TRP A 369 2.35 -5.31 3.78
C TRP A 369 2.08 -3.80 3.72
N ILE A 370 2.67 -3.09 2.73
CA ILE A 370 2.44 -1.65 2.52
C ILE A 370 1.24 -1.45 1.59
N PHE A 371 1.21 -2.14 0.44
CA PHE A 371 0.34 -1.83 -0.70
C PHE A 371 -0.69 -2.90 -1.02
N GLY A 372 -0.65 -4.06 -0.37
CA GLY A 372 -1.60 -5.16 -0.57
C GLY A 372 -1.44 -5.94 -1.86
N CYS A 373 -0.38 -5.68 -2.64
CA CYS A 373 -0.03 -6.49 -3.81
C CYS A 373 0.95 -7.59 -3.38
N PRO A 374 0.65 -8.87 -3.59
CA PRO A 374 1.61 -9.94 -3.33
C PRO A 374 2.95 -9.71 -4.01
N ASP A 375 4.05 -9.86 -3.27
CA ASP A 375 5.40 -9.54 -3.75
C ASP A 375 5.76 -10.23 -5.06
N VAL A 376 5.36 -11.50 -5.22
CA VAL A 376 5.58 -12.27 -6.45
C VAL A 376 4.83 -11.63 -7.62
N LEU A 377 3.62 -11.09 -7.40
CA LEU A 377 2.88 -10.40 -8.45
C LEU A 377 3.53 -9.06 -8.82
N ALA A 378 4.07 -8.33 -7.85
CA ALA A 378 4.81 -7.09 -8.13
C ALA A 378 6.01 -7.37 -9.05
N VAL A 379 6.78 -8.44 -8.80
CA VAL A 379 7.87 -8.89 -9.69
C VAL A 379 7.36 -9.30 -11.07
N LEU A 380 6.24 -10.04 -11.15
CA LEU A 380 5.66 -10.46 -12.43
C LEU A 380 5.11 -9.28 -13.24
N LEU A 381 4.56 -8.25 -12.59
CA LEU A 381 4.17 -6.97 -13.22
C LEU A 381 5.40 -6.25 -13.79
N ALA A 382 6.51 -6.19 -13.05
CA ALA A 382 7.78 -5.63 -13.53
C ALA A 382 8.32 -6.42 -14.73
N ARG A 383 8.32 -7.76 -14.67
CA ARG A 383 8.73 -8.62 -15.80
C ARG A 383 7.84 -8.43 -17.03
N THR A 384 6.54 -8.27 -16.84
CA THR A 384 5.59 -7.96 -17.93
C THR A 384 5.94 -6.62 -18.58
N THR A 385 6.22 -5.58 -17.77
CA THR A 385 6.67 -4.27 -18.27
C THR A 385 8.00 -4.39 -19.02
N GLY A 386 8.98 -5.09 -18.47
CA GLY A 386 10.26 -5.35 -19.13
C GLY A 386 10.09 -6.08 -20.46
N LEU A 387 9.27 -7.14 -20.51
CA LEU A 387 8.99 -7.89 -21.73
C LEU A 387 8.28 -7.04 -22.80
N ARG A 388 7.38 -6.15 -22.41
CA ARG A 388 6.74 -5.20 -23.32
C ARG A 388 7.77 -4.40 -24.14
N HIS A 389 8.85 -3.95 -23.48
CA HIS A 389 9.89 -3.11 -24.06
C HIS A 389 11.11 -3.89 -24.59
N ALA A 390 11.14 -5.21 -24.40
CA ALA A 390 12.23 -6.03 -24.91
C ALA A 390 12.30 -6.02 -26.45
N SER A 391 13.52 -5.96 -26.98
CA SER A 391 13.79 -6.01 -28.44
C SER A 391 13.81 -7.45 -28.93
N VAL A 392 12.71 -8.18 -28.75
CA VAL A 392 12.54 -9.58 -29.21
C VAL A 392 11.31 -9.68 -30.12
N SER A 393 11.20 -10.78 -30.86
CA SER A 393 10.09 -11.01 -31.80
C SER A 393 8.73 -11.05 -31.06
N SER A 394 7.65 -10.78 -31.81
CA SER A 394 6.29 -10.88 -31.26
C SER A 394 5.95 -12.28 -30.78
N GLU A 395 6.45 -13.30 -31.47
CA GLU A 395 6.27 -14.71 -31.12
C GLU A 395 7.00 -15.04 -29.79
N GLU A 396 8.23 -14.58 -29.66
CA GLU A 396 8.99 -14.75 -28.42
C GLU A 396 8.33 -14.00 -27.27
N LYS A 397 7.83 -12.76 -27.49
CA LYS A 397 7.03 -12.04 -26.48
C LYS A 397 5.80 -12.84 -26.06
N ALA A 398 5.08 -13.41 -27.00
CA ALA A 398 3.91 -14.24 -26.72
C ALA A 398 4.27 -15.50 -25.93
N THR A 399 5.37 -16.17 -26.26
CA THR A 399 5.84 -17.37 -25.54
C THR A 399 6.25 -17.05 -24.12
N ARG A 400 7.09 -16.02 -23.91
CA ARG A 400 7.47 -15.55 -22.56
C ARG A 400 6.27 -15.02 -21.79
N GLY A 401 5.32 -14.39 -22.48
CA GLY A 401 4.06 -13.91 -21.89
C GLY A 401 3.21 -15.05 -21.35
N LYS A 402 3.10 -16.17 -22.06
CA LYS A 402 2.40 -17.38 -21.58
C LYS A 402 3.04 -17.96 -20.32
N GLU A 403 4.36 -17.93 -20.25
CA GLU A 403 5.06 -18.37 -19.03
C GLU A 403 4.79 -17.45 -17.84
N ILE A 404 4.81 -16.12 -18.05
CA ILE A 404 4.40 -15.16 -17.01
C ILE A 404 2.94 -15.42 -16.59
N GLU A 405 2.03 -15.65 -17.55
CA GLU A 405 0.63 -15.97 -17.24
C GLU A 405 0.51 -17.24 -16.39
N ARG A 406 1.25 -18.29 -16.73
CA ARG A 406 1.31 -19.54 -15.94
C ARG A 406 1.75 -19.24 -14.50
N LEU A 407 2.86 -18.51 -14.33
CA LEU A 407 3.36 -18.12 -13.02
C LEU A 407 2.33 -17.28 -12.23
N VAL A 408 1.65 -16.32 -12.86
CA VAL A 408 0.60 -15.53 -12.21
C VAL A 408 -0.55 -16.41 -11.73
N ARG A 409 -0.99 -17.39 -12.55
CA ARG A 409 -2.12 -18.28 -12.22
C ARG A 409 -1.79 -19.28 -11.12
N GLU A 410 -0.59 -19.83 -11.14
CA GLU A 410 -0.16 -20.94 -10.27
C GLU A 410 0.53 -20.46 -8.99
N SER A 411 1.00 -19.20 -8.92
CA SER A 411 1.66 -18.68 -7.74
C SER A 411 0.80 -18.82 -6.50
N GLN A 412 1.39 -19.36 -5.45
CA GLN A 412 0.82 -19.39 -4.11
C GLN A 412 1.29 -18.16 -3.35
N PHE A 413 0.37 -17.49 -2.69
CA PHE A 413 0.67 -16.31 -1.89
C PHE A 413 1.00 -16.71 -0.45
N GLY A 414 1.73 -15.86 0.25
CA GLY A 414 2.06 -16.06 1.65
C GLY A 414 0.81 -16.09 2.55
N LEU A 415 0.98 -16.62 3.74
CA LEU A 415 -0.09 -16.67 4.75
C LEU A 415 -0.54 -15.25 5.09
N VAL A 416 -1.84 -15.03 4.94
CA VAL A 416 -2.48 -13.77 5.33
C VAL A 416 -2.56 -13.71 6.85
N ARG A 417 -1.92 -12.70 7.43
CA ARG A 417 -2.05 -12.38 8.84
C ARG A 417 -3.28 -11.48 9.04
N ALA A 418 -4.16 -11.83 9.92
CA ALA A 418 -5.31 -11.02 10.30
C ALA A 418 -5.88 -11.51 11.63
N LYS A 419 -6.35 -10.58 12.44
CA LYS A 419 -6.91 -10.87 13.76
C LYS A 419 -8.26 -11.59 13.66
N THR A 420 -9.03 -11.29 12.62
CA THR A 420 -10.36 -11.86 12.41
C THR A 420 -10.43 -12.70 11.13
N SER A 421 -11.31 -13.72 11.11
CA SER A 421 -11.58 -14.51 9.91
C SER A 421 -12.15 -13.67 8.76
N ILE A 422 -12.93 -12.64 9.08
CA ILE A 422 -13.49 -11.71 8.08
C ILE A 422 -12.39 -10.94 7.38
N MET A 423 -11.43 -10.38 8.13
CA MET A 423 -10.29 -9.66 7.57
C MET A 423 -9.37 -10.60 6.79
N ARG A 424 -9.14 -11.83 7.28
CA ARG A 424 -8.39 -12.85 6.55
C ARG A 424 -9.03 -13.15 5.19
N ALA A 425 -10.33 -13.36 5.15
CA ALA A 425 -11.07 -13.58 3.91
C ALA A 425 -11.01 -12.35 2.98
N ALA A 426 -11.08 -11.14 3.52
CA ALA A 426 -10.98 -9.91 2.74
C ALA A 426 -9.58 -9.73 2.13
N ARG A 427 -8.51 -10.04 2.86
CA ARG A 427 -7.14 -9.98 2.34
C ARG A 427 -6.86 -11.06 1.29
N LEU A 428 -7.37 -12.28 1.47
CA LEU A 428 -7.31 -13.31 0.42
C LEU A 428 -8.05 -12.86 -0.85
N ALA A 429 -9.21 -12.23 -0.71
CA ALA A 429 -9.93 -11.63 -1.82
C ALA A 429 -9.10 -10.53 -2.53
N ALA A 430 -8.37 -9.71 -1.78
CA ALA A 430 -7.48 -8.68 -2.35
C ALA A 430 -6.33 -9.30 -3.15
N GLN A 431 -5.71 -10.38 -2.66
CA GLN A 431 -4.67 -11.11 -3.39
C GLN A 431 -5.20 -11.65 -4.73
N GLU A 432 -6.42 -12.20 -4.75
CA GLU A 432 -7.05 -12.67 -6.00
C GLU A 432 -7.44 -11.52 -6.94
N LEU A 433 -7.83 -10.36 -6.43
CA LEU A 433 -8.05 -9.17 -7.25
C LEU A 433 -6.76 -8.74 -7.95
N TRP A 434 -5.62 -8.74 -7.26
CA TRP A 434 -4.31 -8.47 -7.84
C TRP A 434 -3.90 -9.52 -8.88
N ARG A 435 -4.19 -10.82 -8.64
CA ARG A 435 -3.95 -11.89 -9.61
C ARG A 435 -4.67 -11.61 -10.93
N HIS A 436 -5.95 -11.33 -10.89
CA HIS A 436 -6.73 -11.00 -12.08
C HIS A 436 -6.29 -9.69 -12.74
N ALA A 437 -5.88 -8.69 -11.97
CA ALA A 437 -5.31 -7.45 -12.50
C ALA A 437 -3.99 -7.70 -13.24
N ALA A 438 -3.11 -8.55 -12.71
CA ALA A 438 -1.87 -8.94 -13.38
C ALA A 438 -2.12 -9.67 -14.70
N ILE A 439 -3.11 -10.57 -14.75
CA ILE A 439 -3.55 -11.22 -15.99
C ILE A 439 -4.03 -10.17 -17.00
N LEU A 440 -4.90 -9.25 -16.58
CA LEU A 440 -5.40 -8.19 -17.46
C LEU A 440 -4.28 -7.27 -17.95
N TYR A 441 -3.31 -6.94 -17.09
CA TYR A 441 -2.16 -6.15 -17.50
C TYR A 441 -1.31 -6.88 -18.54
N LEU A 442 -1.12 -8.19 -18.42
CA LEU A 442 -0.41 -9.01 -19.39
C LEU A 442 -1.14 -9.01 -20.75
N HIS A 443 -2.48 -9.14 -20.75
CA HIS A 443 -3.29 -9.01 -21.96
C HIS A 443 -3.16 -7.64 -22.62
N HIS A 444 -3.08 -6.56 -21.82
CA HIS A 444 -2.84 -5.21 -22.33
C HIS A 444 -1.41 -5.04 -22.87
N ALA A 445 -0.41 -5.44 -22.09
CA ALA A 445 0.99 -5.13 -22.37
C ALA A 445 1.59 -6.00 -23.47
N ILE A 446 1.29 -7.30 -23.48
CA ILE A 446 1.94 -8.31 -24.32
C ILE A 446 1.01 -8.84 -25.41
N PHE A 447 -0.13 -9.44 -25.03
CA PHE A 447 -1.01 -10.12 -25.99
C PHE A 447 -1.84 -9.16 -26.85
N LYS A 448 -1.97 -7.89 -26.43
CA LYS A 448 -2.79 -6.88 -27.13
C LYS A 448 -4.22 -7.36 -27.37
N SER A 449 -4.77 -8.09 -26.41
CA SER A 449 -6.07 -8.72 -26.55
C SER A 449 -7.19 -7.71 -26.64
N GLU A 450 -8.17 -8.00 -27.47
CA GLU A 450 -9.38 -7.20 -27.56
C GLU A 450 -10.21 -7.27 -26.27
N ARG A 451 -11.05 -6.25 -26.06
CA ARG A 451 -11.96 -6.22 -24.91
C ARG A 451 -12.87 -7.44 -24.80
N ASN A 452 -13.33 -7.95 -25.95
CA ASN A 452 -14.25 -9.10 -26.01
C ASN A 452 -13.57 -10.46 -25.85
N HIS A 453 -12.26 -10.51 -25.71
CA HIS A 453 -11.54 -11.75 -25.47
C HIS A 453 -12.08 -12.44 -24.20
N SER A 454 -12.40 -13.73 -24.29
CA SER A 454 -13.09 -14.46 -23.20
C SER A 454 -12.32 -14.42 -21.89
N GLY A 455 -11.00 -14.69 -21.90
CA GLY A 455 -10.17 -14.66 -20.70
C GLY A 455 -10.07 -13.28 -20.05
N VAL A 456 -10.13 -12.21 -20.88
CA VAL A 456 -10.17 -10.82 -20.39
C VAL A 456 -11.50 -10.58 -19.68
N GLN A 457 -12.63 -10.90 -20.34
CA GLN A 457 -13.96 -10.68 -19.74
C GLN A 457 -14.21 -11.54 -18.51
N ASP A 458 -13.63 -12.73 -18.45
CA ASP A 458 -13.72 -13.59 -17.26
C ASP A 458 -12.96 -12.97 -16.09
N SER A 459 -11.75 -12.43 -16.31
CA SER A 459 -11.00 -11.72 -15.27
C SER A 459 -11.73 -10.46 -14.79
N VAL A 460 -12.33 -9.67 -15.70
CA VAL A 460 -13.16 -8.50 -15.33
C VAL A 460 -14.36 -8.90 -14.46
N LYS A 461 -15.08 -9.97 -14.84
CA LYS A 461 -16.21 -10.50 -14.07
C LYS A 461 -15.78 -10.99 -12.69
N GLN A 462 -14.64 -11.67 -12.61
CA GLN A 462 -14.10 -12.13 -11.31
C GLN A 462 -13.74 -10.95 -10.40
N ILE A 463 -13.06 -9.93 -10.91
CA ILE A 463 -12.76 -8.71 -10.14
C ILE A 463 -14.05 -8.10 -9.59
N ILE A 464 -15.08 -7.91 -10.41
CA ILE A 464 -16.36 -7.35 -9.98
C ILE A 464 -17.05 -8.23 -8.93
N LYS A 465 -17.03 -9.56 -9.14
CA LYS A 465 -17.63 -10.53 -8.20
C LYS A 465 -16.93 -10.49 -6.84
N ILE A 466 -15.60 -10.54 -6.84
CA ILE A 466 -14.79 -10.53 -5.62
C ILE A 466 -14.93 -9.16 -4.92
N ALA A 467 -14.81 -8.05 -5.66
CA ALA A 467 -15.02 -6.71 -5.12
C ALA A 467 -16.38 -6.57 -4.41
N GLY A 468 -17.44 -7.24 -4.93
CA GLY A 468 -18.74 -7.26 -4.29
C GLY A 468 -18.78 -7.91 -2.90
N THR A 469 -17.77 -8.66 -2.51
CA THR A 469 -17.64 -9.26 -1.17
C THR A 469 -16.92 -8.35 -0.17
N LEU A 470 -16.16 -7.36 -0.66
CA LEU A 470 -15.39 -6.44 0.16
C LEU A 470 -16.23 -5.26 0.63
N LYS A 471 -15.96 -4.80 1.85
CA LYS A 471 -16.53 -3.55 2.36
C LYS A 471 -15.90 -2.37 1.65
N VAL A 472 -16.74 -1.56 1.02
CA VAL A 472 -16.33 -0.44 0.17
C VAL A 472 -15.51 0.58 0.96
N GLY A 473 -14.33 0.93 0.46
CA GLY A 473 -13.46 1.96 0.99
C GLY A 473 -12.80 1.64 2.33
N VAL A 474 -12.90 0.40 2.81
CA VAL A 474 -12.27 -0.08 4.06
C VAL A 474 -11.10 -0.98 3.70
N ASN A 475 -10.03 -0.99 4.51
CA ASN A 475 -8.92 -1.92 4.31
C ASN A 475 -9.45 -3.37 4.27
N PRO A 476 -9.15 -4.16 3.23
CA PRO A 476 -8.18 -3.95 2.16
C PRO A 476 -8.71 -3.23 0.89
N ASP A 477 -10.00 -2.97 0.76
CA ASP A 477 -10.60 -2.40 -0.47
C ASP A 477 -10.00 -1.05 -0.88
N CYS A 478 -9.63 -0.21 0.10
CA CYS A 478 -9.02 1.10 -0.17
C CYS A 478 -7.62 1.03 -0.85
N PHE A 479 -6.97 -0.14 -0.90
CA PHE A 479 -5.70 -0.39 -1.59
C PHE A 479 -5.86 -0.97 -3.01
N LEU A 480 -7.09 -1.09 -3.51
CA LEU A 480 -7.38 -1.82 -4.75
C LEU A 480 -7.73 -0.91 -5.93
N SER A 481 -7.38 0.38 -5.87
CA SER A 481 -7.65 1.34 -6.96
C SER A 481 -7.05 0.90 -8.29
N VAL A 482 -5.82 0.36 -8.30
CA VAL A 482 -5.13 -0.13 -9.51
C VAL A 482 -5.83 -1.35 -10.12
N PRO A 483 -6.13 -2.44 -9.39
CA PRO A 483 -6.97 -3.53 -9.88
C PRO A 483 -8.30 -3.07 -10.47
N TYR A 484 -8.99 -2.13 -9.82
CA TYR A 484 -10.27 -1.61 -10.32
C TYR A 484 -10.11 -0.77 -11.58
N PHE A 485 -9.04 0.02 -11.70
CA PHE A 485 -8.74 0.77 -12.91
C PHE A 485 -8.45 -0.17 -14.08
N ILE A 486 -7.56 -1.16 -13.90
CA ILE A 486 -7.20 -2.10 -14.95
C ILE A 486 -8.41 -2.89 -15.44
N ALA A 487 -9.27 -3.36 -14.53
CA ALA A 487 -10.52 -4.02 -14.90
C ALA A 487 -11.49 -3.06 -15.61
N GLY A 488 -11.55 -1.80 -15.15
CA GLY A 488 -12.35 -0.74 -15.74
C GLY A 488 -11.98 -0.46 -17.19
N PHE A 489 -10.70 -0.42 -17.49
CA PHE A 489 -10.19 -0.25 -18.86
C PHE A 489 -10.77 -1.29 -19.84
N PHE A 490 -10.93 -2.53 -19.41
CA PHE A 490 -11.48 -3.61 -20.22
C PHE A 490 -13.01 -3.77 -20.12
N ALA A 491 -13.68 -3.03 -19.25
CA ALA A 491 -15.11 -3.16 -19.04
C ALA A 491 -15.89 -2.74 -20.29
N THR A 492 -16.79 -3.61 -20.78
CA THR A 492 -17.61 -3.37 -21.97
C THR A 492 -19.00 -2.88 -21.61
N SER A 493 -19.62 -3.39 -20.54
CA SER A 493 -20.97 -3.00 -20.17
C SER A 493 -21.01 -1.71 -19.34
N PRO A 494 -22.01 -0.82 -19.56
CA PRO A 494 -22.16 0.39 -18.75
C PRO A 494 -22.26 0.12 -17.25
N LYS A 495 -22.90 -0.99 -16.88
CA LYS A 495 -23.00 -1.41 -15.46
C LYS A 495 -21.64 -1.73 -14.86
N HIS A 496 -20.77 -2.46 -15.58
CA HIS A 496 -19.43 -2.78 -15.10
C HIS A 496 -18.55 -1.53 -15.02
N ARG A 497 -18.59 -0.66 -16.03
CA ARG A 497 -17.89 0.65 -16.03
C ARG A 497 -18.30 1.48 -14.81
N HIS A 498 -19.61 1.64 -14.58
CA HIS A 498 -20.10 2.37 -13.40
C HIS A 498 -19.62 1.75 -12.07
N THR A 499 -19.72 0.44 -11.94
CA THR A 499 -19.30 -0.26 -10.72
C THR A 499 -17.80 -0.05 -10.44
N LEU A 500 -16.94 -0.24 -11.45
CA LEU A 500 -15.49 -0.14 -11.27
C LEU A 500 -15.02 1.30 -11.03
N ARG A 501 -15.60 2.27 -11.75
CA ARG A 501 -15.38 3.70 -11.50
C ARG A 501 -15.78 4.10 -10.07
N SER A 502 -16.93 3.65 -9.62
CA SER A 502 -17.40 3.89 -8.26
C SER A 502 -16.48 3.28 -7.22
N ARG A 503 -15.93 2.09 -7.47
CA ARG A 503 -14.94 1.45 -6.59
C ARG A 503 -13.64 2.25 -6.52
N VAL A 504 -13.09 2.73 -7.64
CA VAL A 504 -11.91 3.60 -7.66
C VAL A 504 -12.14 4.83 -6.77
N LEU A 505 -13.26 5.52 -6.95
CA LEU A 505 -13.58 6.73 -6.16
C LEU A 505 -13.84 6.44 -4.67
N SER A 506 -14.24 5.22 -4.34
CA SER A 506 -14.52 4.82 -2.96
C SER A 506 -13.27 4.39 -2.20
N CYS A 507 -12.12 4.23 -2.86
CA CYS A 507 -10.87 3.88 -2.19
C CYS A 507 -10.40 4.98 -1.21
N GLY A 508 -10.74 6.25 -1.45
CA GLY A 508 -10.39 7.36 -0.56
C GLY A 508 -10.79 8.72 -1.10
N ASN A 509 -10.31 9.77 -0.44
CA ASN A 509 -10.58 11.16 -0.80
C ASN A 509 -9.41 11.83 -1.54
N GLU A 510 -8.34 11.10 -1.79
CA GLU A 510 -7.12 11.58 -2.40
C GLU A 510 -7.33 11.98 -3.87
N ARG A 511 -6.56 12.97 -4.31
CA ARG A 511 -6.75 13.55 -5.65
C ARG A 511 -6.42 12.57 -6.78
N PHE A 512 -5.41 11.72 -6.59
CA PHE A 512 -5.01 10.74 -7.60
C PHE A 512 -6.14 9.77 -7.97
N LEU A 513 -7.04 9.42 -7.03
CA LEU A 513 -8.21 8.56 -7.30
C LEU A 513 -9.19 9.22 -8.28
N ARG A 514 -9.36 10.55 -8.18
CA ARG A 514 -10.18 11.31 -9.15
C ARG A 514 -9.54 11.35 -10.53
N HIS A 515 -8.19 11.44 -10.59
CA HIS A 515 -7.46 11.36 -11.86
C HIS A 515 -7.64 9.97 -12.50
N LEU A 516 -7.58 8.88 -11.72
CA LEU A 516 -7.85 7.53 -12.22
C LEU A 516 -9.27 7.39 -12.77
N ALA A 517 -10.27 7.87 -12.03
CA ALA A 517 -11.66 7.82 -12.48
C ALA A 517 -11.90 8.65 -13.75
N GLN A 518 -11.32 9.84 -13.84
CA GLN A 518 -11.38 10.69 -15.03
C GLN A 518 -10.69 10.03 -16.23
N ALA A 519 -9.54 9.42 -16.03
CA ALA A 519 -8.84 8.69 -17.07
C ALA A 519 -9.68 7.52 -17.63
N LEU A 520 -10.42 6.81 -16.77
CA LEU A 520 -11.38 5.79 -17.23
C LEU A 520 -12.48 6.39 -18.10
N ASP A 521 -13.07 7.52 -17.70
CA ASP A 521 -14.11 8.20 -18.47
C ASP A 521 -13.58 8.62 -19.86
N GLU A 522 -12.37 9.17 -19.94
CA GLU A 522 -11.72 9.56 -21.19
C GLU A 522 -11.44 8.35 -22.09
N LEU A 523 -10.88 7.27 -21.53
CA LEU A 523 -10.58 6.03 -22.25
C LEU A 523 -11.83 5.33 -22.79
N TRP A 524 -12.94 5.38 -22.06
CA TRP A 524 -14.22 4.84 -22.55
C TRP A 524 -14.79 5.68 -23.68
N ASN A 525 -14.79 7.01 -23.56
CA ASN A 525 -15.26 7.91 -24.61
C ASN A 525 -14.44 7.73 -25.90
N GLU A 526 -13.12 7.67 -25.79
CA GLU A 526 -12.23 7.45 -26.93
C GLU A 526 -12.45 6.10 -27.60
N SER A 527 -12.61 5.06 -26.80
CA SER A 527 -12.84 3.71 -27.31
C SER A 527 -14.22 3.53 -27.93
N ASP A 528 -15.25 4.15 -27.36
CA ASP A 528 -16.60 4.08 -27.90
C ASP A 528 -16.70 4.88 -29.22
N ALA A 529 -15.92 5.97 -29.37
CA ALA A 529 -15.82 6.72 -30.60
C ALA A 529 -15.03 5.99 -31.72
N ASN A 530 -13.94 5.30 -31.35
CA ASN A 530 -13.01 4.67 -32.32
C ASN A 530 -13.32 3.19 -32.59
N GLY A 531 -14.24 2.58 -31.86
CA GLY A 531 -14.63 1.16 -32.00
C GLY A 531 -13.55 0.17 -31.57
N GLY A 532 -12.44 0.61 -30.95
CA GLY A 532 -11.29 -0.22 -30.59
C GLY A 532 -10.71 0.11 -29.21
N LEU A 533 -9.84 -0.78 -28.73
CA LEU A 533 -9.07 -0.58 -27.51
C LEU A 533 -7.98 0.48 -27.75
N THR A 534 -8.03 1.57 -26.98
CA THR A 534 -6.98 2.56 -26.91
C THR A 534 -5.94 2.16 -25.85
N SER A 535 -4.71 2.65 -25.94
CA SER A 535 -3.75 2.45 -24.86
C SER A 535 -3.99 3.52 -23.77
N TRP A 536 -3.98 3.14 -22.50
CA TRP A 536 -4.04 4.13 -21.41
C TRP A 536 -2.78 5.00 -21.31
N ALA A 537 -1.68 4.58 -21.96
CA ALA A 537 -0.46 5.35 -22.07
C ALA A 537 -0.20 5.62 -23.56
N GLY A 538 -0.77 6.68 -24.06
CA GLY A 538 -0.45 7.25 -25.36
C GLY A 538 0.76 8.20 -25.28
N ASN A 539 1.09 8.88 -26.39
CA ASN A 539 2.14 9.92 -26.49
C ASN A 539 1.79 11.23 -25.75
N HIS A 540 0.94 11.17 -24.75
CA HIS A 540 0.46 12.31 -23.98
C HIS A 540 1.20 12.41 -22.63
N PRO A 541 1.27 13.61 -22.03
CA PRO A 541 1.77 13.74 -20.67
C PRO A 541 0.99 12.83 -19.71
N PRO A 542 1.61 12.40 -18.59
CA PRO A 542 0.95 11.53 -17.61
C PRO A 542 -0.40 12.09 -17.19
N LYS A 543 -1.45 11.26 -17.22
CA LYS A 543 -2.80 11.66 -16.80
C LYS A 543 -3.13 11.21 -15.37
N PHE A 544 -2.42 10.23 -14.85
CA PHE A 544 -2.65 9.64 -13.53
C PHE A 544 -1.39 8.98 -12.97
N ILE A 545 -1.46 8.61 -11.71
CA ILE A 545 -0.49 7.78 -10.97
C ILE A 545 -1.21 6.48 -10.58
N PHE A 546 -0.51 5.34 -10.70
CA PHE A 546 -0.98 4.05 -10.16
C PHE A 546 -0.55 3.87 -8.73
#